data_7d7dfb8f1c2f5159435d8b25c57c6604
#
_entry.id   7d7dfb8f1c2f5159435d8b25c57c6604
#
_cell.length_a   1.000
_cell.length_b   1.000
_cell.length_c   1.000
_cell.angle_alpha   90.00
_cell.angle_beta   90.00
_cell.angle_gamma   90.00
#
_symmetry.space_group_name_H-M   'P 1'
#
loop_
_entity.id
_entity.type
_entity.pdbx_description
1 polymer ?
#
loop_
_entity_poly.entity_id
_entity_poly.type
_entity_poly.pdbx_seq_one_letter_code
_entity_poly.pdbx_strand_id
1 'polypeptide(L)'
;RRSLVAVLSLGVVFSGVQFYENYTYSANLNSFLEDAAVVSSLHKESSEEFSLLLDFDQINREQFESSLNKIVNNAQEAYNLLANIDQDFLSKEKDLLEISATSWLKGLETFQVSMITLIDSEYSQEIEESIADSIVDLSIGDKAYNDFLNLVTEKGESENIFLPELYSIEYTELESTAYRFADTIVERARQSSTGLFLRKDLAITGLEFLPSPITLTEEGHSVLLNEPVAIQVVVANEGNVEEFEVIILILVSDEYGESIYEKRAKINSIKSLESRSYFTDPIDIEPGVLH
;
A
#
# COMPACT_ATOMS: atom_id res chain seq x y z
N ARG A 1 7.15 37.40 68.44
CA ARG A 1 6.90 38.08 67.14
C ARG A 1 7.85 37.60 66.06
N ARG A 2 9.15 37.41 66.27
CA ARG A 2 10.10 36.92 65.23
C ARG A 2 9.80 35.50 64.77
N SER A 3 9.38 34.59 65.66
CA SER A 3 9.01 33.22 65.30
C SER A 3 7.75 33.13 64.46
N LEU A 4 6.76 34.02 64.66
CA LEU A 4 5.54 34.05 63.91
C LEU A 4 5.75 34.54 62.45
N VAL A 5 6.67 35.49 62.26
CA VAL A 5 7.04 36.00 60.95
C VAL A 5 7.81 34.93 60.16
N ALA A 6 8.70 34.15 60.81
CA ALA A 6 9.44 33.05 60.16
C ALA A 6 8.50 31.91 59.69
N VAL A 7 7.48 31.56 60.49
CA VAL A 7 6.48 30.54 60.12
C VAL A 7 5.58 31.00 58.95
N LEU A 8 5.16 32.27 58.96
CA LEU A 8 4.36 32.84 57.86
C LEU A 8 5.17 32.97 56.57
N SER A 9 6.44 33.37 56.62
CA SER A 9 7.29 33.42 55.43
C SER A 9 7.61 32.04 54.85
N LEU A 10 7.84 31.03 55.70
CA LEU A 10 7.99 29.63 55.27
C LEU A 10 6.68 29.09 54.62
N GLY A 11 5.52 29.41 55.22
CA GLY A 11 4.24 29.00 54.67
C GLY A 11 3.95 29.63 53.30
N VAL A 12 4.27 30.87 53.07
CA VAL A 12 4.10 31.58 51.78
C VAL A 12 5.06 31.03 50.72
N VAL A 13 6.32 30.76 51.10
CA VAL A 13 7.29 30.14 50.17
C VAL A 13 6.88 28.74 49.81
N PHE A 14 6.44 27.93 50.77
CA PHE A 14 5.99 26.55 50.52
C PHE A 14 4.74 26.50 49.67
N SER A 15 3.75 27.35 49.92
CA SER A 15 2.56 27.45 49.08
C SER A 15 2.89 27.98 47.67
N GLY A 16 3.83 28.90 47.56
CA GLY A 16 4.28 29.42 46.25
C GLY A 16 5.01 28.35 45.42
N VAL A 17 5.83 27.56 46.05
CA VAL A 17 6.55 26.42 45.38
C VAL A 17 5.53 25.35 44.94
N GLN A 18 4.62 24.91 45.81
CA GLN A 18 3.58 23.99 45.44
C GLN A 18 2.67 24.50 44.32
N PHE A 19 2.30 25.78 44.36
CA PHE A 19 1.50 26.37 43.31
C PHE A 19 2.24 26.42 41.96
N TYR A 20 3.54 26.74 41.98
CA TYR A 20 4.39 26.78 40.81
C TYR A 20 4.61 25.37 40.25
N GLU A 21 4.88 24.35 41.09
CA GLU A 21 5.02 22.96 40.67
C GLU A 21 3.73 22.42 40.03
N ASN A 22 2.56 22.67 40.67
CA ASN A 22 1.27 22.25 40.13
C ASN A 22 0.93 22.96 38.80
N TYR A 23 1.24 24.27 38.68
CA TYR A 23 1.02 25.02 37.46
C TYR A 23 1.90 24.48 36.31
N THR A 24 3.18 24.24 36.58
CA THR A 24 4.14 23.71 35.61
C THR A 24 3.73 22.30 35.18
N TYR A 25 3.31 21.45 36.12
CA TYR A 25 2.83 20.11 35.85
C TYR A 25 1.61 20.13 34.95
N SER A 26 0.58 20.93 35.26
CA SER A 26 -0.64 21.02 34.43
C SER A 26 -0.34 21.57 33.03
N ALA A 27 0.56 22.57 32.90
CA ALA A 27 0.93 23.12 31.62
C ALA A 27 1.65 22.08 30.73
N ASN A 28 2.58 21.33 31.32
CA ASN A 28 3.32 20.29 30.62
C ASN A 28 2.42 19.10 30.25
N LEU A 29 1.50 18.69 31.15
CA LEU A 29 0.52 17.65 30.86
C LEU A 29 -0.39 18.05 29.69
N ASN A 30 -0.88 19.28 29.65
CA ASN A 30 -1.69 19.76 28.54
C ASN A 30 -0.91 19.75 27.22
N SER A 31 0.36 20.19 27.22
CA SER A 31 1.22 20.12 26.02
C SER A 31 1.42 18.69 25.54
N PHE A 32 1.69 17.76 26.43
CA PHE A 32 1.82 16.34 26.10
C PHE A 32 0.50 15.78 25.51
N LEU A 33 -0.63 16.12 26.10
CA LEU A 33 -1.93 15.67 25.63
C LEU A 33 -2.30 16.26 24.26
N GLU A 34 -1.92 17.51 23.97
CA GLU A 34 -2.06 18.13 22.66
C GLU A 34 -1.24 17.37 21.60
N ASP A 35 0.02 17.05 21.90
CA ASP A 35 0.88 16.24 21.01
C ASP A 35 0.32 14.84 20.82
N ALA A 36 -0.14 14.19 21.91
CA ALA A 36 -0.80 12.89 21.84
C ALA A 36 -2.09 12.92 20.99
N ALA A 37 -2.84 14.02 21.00
CA ALA A 37 -4.03 14.17 20.15
C ALA A 37 -3.67 14.24 18.66
N VAL A 38 -2.56 14.89 18.30
CA VAL A 38 -2.08 14.89 16.91
C VAL A 38 -1.69 13.47 16.47
N VAL A 39 -0.92 12.75 17.30
CA VAL A 39 -0.56 11.34 17.05
C VAL A 39 -1.80 10.47 16.91
N SER A 40 -2.78 10.65 17.79
CA SER A 40 -4.07 9.97 17.75
C SER A 40 -4.81 10.23 16.43
N SER A 41 -4.84 11.47 15.96
CA SER A 41 -5.50 11.84 14.71
C SER A 41 -4.85 11.18 13.48
N LEU A 42 -3.51 11.16 13.41
CA LEU A 42 -2.75 10.53 12.33
C LEU A 42 -3.02 9.01 12.27
N HIS A 43 -3.02 8.35 13.43
CA HIS A 43 -3.29 6.91 13.49
C HIS A 43 -4.77 6.59 13.28
N LYS A 44 -5.69 7.46 13.66
CA LYS A 44 -7.12 7.31 13.35
C LYS A 44 -7.35 7.30 11.84
N GLU A 45 -6.80 8.26 11.12
CA GLU A 45 -6.87 8.31 9.66
C GLU A 45 -6.23 7.05 9.04
N SER A 46 -5.07 6.63 9.55
CA SER A 46 -4.36 5.46 9.06
C SER A 46 -5.11 4.15 9.32
N SER A 47 -5.75 3.98 10.49
CA SER A 47 -6.50 2.77 10.80
C SER A 47 -7.78 2.64 9.97
N GLU A 48 -8.45 3.75 9.67
CA GLU A 48 -9.59 3.78 8.77
C GLU A 48 -9.18 3.44 7.33
N GLU A 49 -8.11 4.04 6.83
CA GLU A 49 -7.55 3.74 5.51
C GLU A 49 -7.09 2.28 5.42
N PHE A 50 -6.44 1.76 6.47
CA PHE A 50 -6.01 0.36 6.54
C PHE A 50 -7.20 -0.61 6.47
N SER A 51 -8.27 -0.33 7.18
CA SER A 51 -9.50 -1.13 7.12
C SER A 51 -10.11 -1.17 5.71
N LEU A 52 -10.16 0.00 5.02
CA LEU A 52 -10.64 0.09 3.65
C LEU A 52 -9.73 -0.64 2.67
N LEU A 53 -8.42 -0.62 2.91
CA LEU A 53 -7.42 -1.28 2.08
C LEU A 53 -7.56 -2.80 2.11
N LEU A 54 -8.09 -3.39 3.19
CA LEU A 54 -8.37 -4.81 3.29
C LEU A 54 -9.63 -5.25 2.50
N ASP A 55 -10.38 -4.31 1.91
CA ASP A 55 -11.44 -4.60 0.94
C ASP A 55 -10.87 -4.65 -0.49
N PHE A 56 -10.18 -5.74 -0.79
CA PHE A 56 -9.44 -5.94 -2.05
C PHE A 56 -10.33 -5.92 -3.30
N ASP A 57 -11.65 -6.04 -3.18
CA ASP A 57 -12.57 -6.01 -4.31
C ASP A 57 -12.89 -4.58 -4.79
N GLN A 58 -12.52 -3.57 -4.01
CA GLN A 58 -12.77 -2.17 -4.31
C GLN A 58 -11.52 -1.39 -4.73
N ILE A 59 -10.33 -2.00 -4.66
CA ILE A 59 -9.06 -1.28 -4.82
C ILE A 59 -8.19 -1.91 -5.92
N ASN A 60 -7.69 -1.09 -6.83
CA ASN A 60 -6.68 -1.52 -7.80
C ASN A 60 -5.26 -1.38 -7.23
N ARG A 61 -4.26 -1.90 -7.97
CA ARG A 61 -2.86 -1.90 -7.53
C ARG A 61 -2.32 -0.51 -7.21
N GLU A 62 -2.55 0.47 -8.08
CA GLU A 62 -2.03 1.83 -7.90
C GLU A 62 -2.61 2.48 -6.63
N GLN A 63 -3.91 2.32 -6.43
CA GLN A 63 -4.59 2.78 -5.23
C GLN A 63 -4.08 2.06 -3.99
N PHE A 64 -3.89 0.73 -4.06
CA PHE A 64 -3.37 -0.07 -2.96
C PHE A 64 -1.99 0.39 -2.51
N GLU A 65 -1.04 0.53 -3.45
CA GLU A 65 0.31 1.03 -3.17
C GLU A 65 0.30 2.46 -2.62
N SER A 66 -0.55 3.33 -3.18
CA SER A 66 -0.68 4.72 -2.72
C SER A 66 -1.21 4.79 -1.29
N SER A 67 -2.26 4.01 -0.96
CA SER A 67 -2.83 3.95 0.38
C SER A 67 -1.84 3.37 1.40
N LEU A 68 -1.13 2.28 1.06
CA LEU A 68 -0.07 1.74 1.92
C LEU A 68 1.01 2.78 2.23
N ASN A 69 1.48 3.49 1.21
CA ASN A 69 2.49 4.53 1.38
C ASN A 69 1.98 5.66 2.30
N LYS A 70 0.72 6.08 2.14
CA LYS A 70 0.10 7.12 2.97
C LYS A 70 0.03 6.67 4.43
N ILE A 71 -0.45 5.45 4.70
CA ILE A 71 -0.58 4.88 6.04
C ILE A 71 0.79 4.82 6.74
N VAL A 72 1.81 4.31 6.06
CA VAL A 72 3.18 4.22 6.63
C VAL A 72 3.77 5.61 6.87
N ASN A 73 3.57 6.57 5.95
CA ASN A 73 4.04 7.93 6.14
C ASN A 73 3.39 8.62 7.35
N ASN A 74 2.08 8.46 7.54
CA ASN A 74 1.39 8.98 8.71
C ASN A 74 1.92 8.36 10.02
N ALA A 75 2.17 7.04 10.01
CA ALA A 75 2.75 6.36 11.18
C ALA A 75 4.17 6.83 11.48
N GLN A 76 4.99 7.06 10.45
CA GLN A 76 6.34 7.62 10.60
C GLN A 76 6.31 9.06 11.11
N GLU A 77 5.35 9.88 10.65
CA GLU A 77 5.15 11.25 11.15
C GLU A 77 4.76 11.22 12.62
N ALA A 78 3.81 10.38 13.01
CA ALA A 78 3.38 10.20 14.39
C ALA A 78 4.54 9.77 15.30
N TYR A 79 5.34 8.81 14.86
CA TYR A 79 6.55 8.37 15.58
C TYR A 79 7.56 9.50 15.75
N ASN A 80 7.82 10.29 14.72
CA ASN A 80 8.77 11.41 14.77
C ASN A 80 8.28 12.53 15.70
N LEU A 81 6.97 12.77 15.79
CA LEU A 81 6.40 13.73 16.75
C LEU A 81 6.70 13.30 18.19
N LEU A 82 6.48 12.02 18.51
CA LEU A 82 6.74 11.48 19.86
C LEU A 82 8.21 11.54 20.26
N ALA A 83 9.12 11.31 19.32
CA ALA A 83 10.57 11.37 19.61
C ALA A 83 11.04 12.75 20.07
N ASN A 84 10.27 13.81 19.84
CA ASN A 84 10.57 15.17 20.23
C ASN A 84 9.91 15.59 21.58
N ILE A 85 9.11 14.70 22.19
CA ILE A 85 8.45 14.99 23.47
C ILE A 85 9.41 14.68 24.62
N ASP A 86 9.95 15.71 25.23
CA ASP A 86 10.83 15.62 26.40
C ASP A 86 10.02 15.82 27.70
N GLN A 87 9.44 14.74 28.24
CA GLN A 87 8.56 14.78 29.41
C GLN A 87 8.87 13.66 30.40
N ASP A 88 9.89 13.82 31.25
CA ASP A 88 10.30 12.82 32.21
C ASP A 88 9.26 12.49 33.29
N PHE A 89 8.34 13.41 33.59
CA PHE A 89 7.35 13.25 34.67
C PHE A 89 6.10 12.44 34.27
N LEU A 90 5.92 12.16 32.98
CA LEU A 90 4.83 11.32 32.40
C LEU A 90 5.38 10.02 31.83
N SER A 91 6.39 9.45 32.45
CA SER A 91 7.12 8.31 31.88
C SER A 91 6.22 7.14 31.47
N LYS A 92 5.22 6.81 32.28
CA LYS A 92 4.33 5.67 31.97
C LYS A 92 3.38 5.95 30.81
N GLU A 93 2.77 7.13 30.77
CA GLU A 93 1.89 7.56 29.70
C GLU A 93 2.66 7.67 28.38
N LYS A 94 3.86 8.27 28.44
CA LYS A 94 4.78 8.40 27.32
C LYS A 94 5.25 7.03 26.82
N ASP A 95 5.70 6.15 27.71
CA ASP A 95 6.17 4.80 27.37
C ASP A 95 5.08 4.01 26.63
N LEU A 96 3.81 4.06 27.08
CA LEU A 96 2.71 3.38 26.43
C LEU A 96 2.43 3.93 25.03
N LEU A 97 2.47 5.26 24.87
CA LEU A 97 2.27 5.91 23.59
C LEU A 97 3.43 5.64 22.63
N GLU A 98 4.67 5.60 23.11
CA GLU A 98 5.87 5.25 22.34
C GLU A 98 5.85 3.77 21.90
N ILE A 99 5.45 2.85 22.81
CA ILE A 99 5.27 1.44 22.46
C ILE A 99 4.22 1.30 21.35
N SER A 100 3.09 2.02 21.46
CA SER A 100 2.03 2.00 20.47
C SER A 100 2.54 2.44 19.10
N ALA A 101 3.12 3.64 19.03
CA ALA A 101 3.58 4.22 17.77
C ALA A 101 4.72 3.41 17.14
N THR A 102 5.65 2.89 17.95
CA THR A 102 6.73 2.04 17.46
C THR A 102 6.22 0.72 16.90
N SER A 103 5.28 0.08 17.61
CA SER A 103 4.70 -1.20 17.20
C SER A 103 3.83 -1.03 15.96
N TRP A 104 3.02 0.02 15.89
CA TRP A 104 2.23 0.33 14.71
C TRP A 104 3.09 0.63 13.48
N LEU A 105 4.11 1.49 13.63
CA LEU A 105 5.03 1.78 12.53
C LEU A 105 5.69 0.52 12.00
N LYS A 106 6.28 -0.28 12.89
CA LYS A 106 6.93 -1.55 12.52
C LYS A 106 5.95 -2.52 11.85
N GLY A 107 4.75 -2.68 12.41
CA GLY A 107 3.71 -3.53 11.86
C GLY A 107 3.29 -3.09 10.47
N LEU A 108 3.04 -1.78 10.27
CA LEU A 108 2.64 -1.22 8.97
C LEU A 108 3.74 -1.32 7.90
N GLU A 109 5.01 -1.05 8.26
CA GLU A 109 6.15 -1.22 7.35
C GLU A 109 6.30 -2.69 6.92
N THR A 110 6.23 -3.62 7.89
CA THR A 110 6.32 -5.06 7.61
C THR A 110 5.15 -5.51 6.74
N PHE A 111 3.93 -5.06 7.05
CA PHE A 111 2.74 -5.34 6.25
C PHE A 111 2.88 -4.84 4.82
N GLN A 112 3.33 -3.60 4.64
CA GLN A 112 3.56 -3.01 3.32
C GLN A 112 4.51 -3.87 2.48
N VAL A 113 5.70 -4.18 3.02
CA VAL A 113 6.71 -4.99 2.31
C VAL A 113 6.16 -6.38 1.98
N SER A 114 5.48 -7.03 2.92
CA SER A 114 4.94 -8.38 2.75
C SER A 114 3.82 -8.43 1.72
N MET A 115 2.91 -7.45 1.74
CA MET A 115 1.81 -7.38 0.77
C MET A 115 2.30 -7.05 -0.63
N ILE A 116 3.24 -6.12 -0.80
CA ILE A 116 3.85 -5.86 -2.11
C ILE A 116 4.56 -7.13 -2.63
N THR A 117 5.29 -7.83 -1.75
CA THR A 117 5.94 -9.09 -2.12
C THR A 117 4.91 -10.15 -2.51
N LEU A 118 3.79 -10.26 -1.79
CA LEU A 118 2.71 -11.19 -2.09
C LEU A 118 2.11 -10.96 -3.50
N ILE A 119 1.87 -9.70 -3.85
CA ILE A 119 1.26 -9.37 -5.16
C ILE A 119 2.25 -9.38 -6.33
N ASP A 120 3.56 -9.34 -6.06
CA ASP A 120 4.63 -9.33 -7.07
C ASP A 120 5.27 -10.70 -7.30
N SER A 121 5.03 -11.67 -6.43
CA SER A 121 5.67 -12.98 -6.50
C SER A 121 4.68 -14.12 -6.34
N GLU A 122 5.17 -15.35 -6.53
CA GLU A 122 4.42 -16.53 -6.14
C GLU A 122 4.27 -16.59 -4.62
N TYR A 123 3.11 -17.09 -4.18
CA TYR A 123 2.83 -17.30 -2.76
C TYR A 123 3.92 -18.19 -2.11
N SER A 124 4.37 -17.78 -0.94
CA SER A 124 5.19 -18.60 -0.05
C SER A 124 4.68 -18.50 1.39
N GLN A 125 4.89 -19.54 2.16
CA GLN A 125 4.55 -19.56 3.58
C GLN A 125 5.31 -18.46 4.36
N GLU A 126 6.52 -18.10 3.95
CA GLU A 126 7.32 -17.05 4.57
C GLU A 126 6.65 -15.67 4.46
N ILE A 127 5.97 -15.40 3.35
CA ILE A 127 5.22 -14.14 3.15
C ILE A 127 4.03 -14.10 4.10
N GLU A 128 3.28 -15.20 4.22
CA GLU A 128 2.14 -15.30 5.15
C GLU A 128 2.59 -15.15 6.61
N GLU A 129 3.69 -15.79 7.01
CA GLU A 129 4.29 -15.63 8.33
C GLU A 129 4.69 -14.16 8.58
N SER A 130 5.28 -13.50 7.60
CA SER A 130 5.65 -12.08 7.71
C SER A 130 4.42 -11.15 7.85
N ILE A 131 3.32 -11.46 7.14
CA ILE A 131 2.04 -10.76 7.34
C ILE A 131 1.52 -11.02 8.76
N ALA A 132 1.56 -12.26 9.25
CA ALA A 132 1.14 -12.58 10.61
C ALA A 132 1.96 -11.85 11.66
N ASP A 133 3.28 -11.76 11.50
CA ASP A 133 4.16 -11.00 12.39
C ASP A 133 3.80 -9.49 12.39
N SER A 134 3.48 -8.94 11.22
CA SER A 134 3.00 -7.55 11.13
C SER A 134 1.71 -7.32 11.93
N ILE A 135 0.77 -8.26 11.87
CA ILE A 135 -0.48 -8.21 12.64
C ILE A 135 -0.23 -8.32 14.14
N VAL A 136 0.77 -9.11 14.56
CA VAL A 136 1.19 -9.17 15.97
C VAL A 136 1.69 -7.80 16.43
N ASP A 137 2.58 -7.17 15.66
CA ASP A 137 3.10 -5.83 16.00
C ASP A 137 1.97 -4.80 16.06
N LEU A 138 1.02 -4.79 15.12
CA LEU A 138 -0.16 -3.93 15.15
C LEU A 138 -1.01 -4.16 16.41
N SER A 139 -1.25 -5.41 16.77
CA SER A 139 -2.01 -5.78 17.98
C SER A 139 -1.33 -5.33 19.27
N ILE A 140 0.01 -5.38 19.33
CA ILE A 140 0.78 -4.83 20.46
C ILE A 140 0.55 -3.31 20.56
N GLY A 141 0.58 -2.61 19.42
CA GLY A 141 0.30 -1.18 19.36
C GLY A 141 -1.11 -0.84 19.84
N ASP A 142 -2.13 -1.57 19.35
CA ASP A 142 -3.53 -1.41 19.75
C ASP A 142 -3.71 -1.57 21.27
N LYS A 143 -3.09 -2.61 21.82
CA LYS A 143 -3.16 -2.89 23.27
C LYS A 143 -2.49 -1.79 24.10
N ALA A 144 -1.27 -1.38 23.73
CA ALA A 144 -0.53 -0.33 24.44
C ALA A 144 -1.29 1.01 24.39
N TYR A 145 -1.87 1.35 23.24
CA TYR A 145 -2.68 2.55 23.08
C TYR A 145 -3.96 2.54 23.90
N ASN A 146 -4.64 1.41 23.95
CA ASN A 146 -5.81 1.24 24.84
C ASN A 146 -5.44 1.43 26.33
N ASP A 147 -4.29 0.89 26.75
CA ASP A 147 -3.80 1.08 28.11
C ASP A 147 -3.42 2.54 28.37
N PHE A 148 -2.85 3.24 27.36
CA PHE A 148 -2.60 4.68 27.39
C PHE A 148 -3.90 5.48 27.58
N LEU A 149 -4.93 5.22 26.76
CA LEU A 149 -6.22 5.91 26.84
C LEU A 149 -6.87 5.74 28.22
N ASN A 150 -6.85 4.52 28.75
CA ASN A 150 -7.40 4.24 30.08
C ASN A 150 -6.66 5.04 31.15
N LEU A 151 -5.33 5.05 31.12
CA LEU A 151 -4.51 5.74 32.10
C LEU A 151 -4.73 7.26 32.05
N VAL A 152 -4.79 7.84 30.84
CA VAL A 152 -5.01 9.29 30.65
C VAL A 152 -6.43 9.66 31.09
N THR A 153 -7.44 8.83 30.80
CA THR A 153 -8.82 9.06 31.21
C THR A 153 -8.95 9.07 32.74
N GLU A 154 -8.42 8.04 33.43
CA GLU A 154 -8.41 7.98 34.89
C GLU A 154 -7.72 9.20 35.52
N LYS A 155 -6.62 9.64 34.92
CA LYS A 155 -5.87 10.81 35.37
C LYS A 155 -6.67 12.09 35.15
N GLY A 156 -7.28 12.27 33.99
CA GLY A 156 -8.15 13.40 33.67
C GLY A 156 -9.30 13.55 34.66
N GLU A 157 -9.96 12.45 35.00
CA GLU A 157 -11.04 12.42 35.98
C GLU A 157 -10.55 12.74 37.40
N SER A 158 -9.44 12.13 37.82
CA SER A 158 -8.91 12.30 39.20
C SER A 158 -8.37 13.71 39.45
N GLU A 159 -7.76 14.33 38.45
CA GLU A 159 -7.13 15.64 38.55
C GLU A 159 -8.04 16.77 38.00
N ASN A 160 -9.23 16.44 37.52
CA ASN A 160 -10.19 17.37 36.91
C ASN A 160 -9.56 18.16 35.74
N ILE A 161 -8.82 17.48 34.87
CA ILE A 161 -8.15 18.04 33.70
C ILE A 161 -9.03 17.83 32.48
N PHE A 162 -9.13 18.86 31.64
CA PHE A 162 -9.78 18.75 30.35
C PHE A 162 -8.89 17.96 29.38
N LEU A 163 -9.40 16.81 28.90
CA LEU A 163 -8.70 16.00 27.91
C LEU A 163 -9.05 16.50 26.49
N PRO A 164 -8.06 16.61 25.60
CA PRO A 164 -8.34 16.82 24.18
C PRO A 164 -9.04 15.60 23.59
N GLU A 165 -9.51 15.71 22.36
CA GLU A 165 -10.11 14.61 21.66
C GLU A 165 -9.05 13.55 21.30
N LEU A 166 -9.09 12.41 22.00
CA LEU A 166 -8.27 11.23 21.74
C LEU A 166 -9.19 10.15 21.14
N TYR A 167 -8.84 9.69 19.92
CA TYR A 167 -9.67 8.74 19.21
C TYR A 167 -9.39 7.31 19.68
N SER A 168 -10.40 6.44 19.59
CA SER A 168 -10.17 5.00 19.66
C SER A 168 -9.53 4.55 18.34
N ILE A 169 -8.42 3.83 18.41
CA ILE A 169 -7.66 3.36 17.27
C ILE A 169 -7.51 1.85 17.39
N GLU A 170 -7.81 1.15 16.32
CA GLU A 170 -7.70 -0.30 16.24
C GLU A 170 -7.34 -0.67 14.79
N TYR A 171 -6.19 -1.31 14.60
CA TYR A 171 -5.75 -1.86 13.32
C TYR A 171 -6.13 -3.31 13.16
N THR A 172 -6.35 -4.02 14.27
CA THR A 172 -6.59 -5.46 14.27
C THR A 172 -7.85 -5.82 15.02
N GLU A 173 -8.67 -6.70 14.45
CA GLU A 173 -9.78 -7.29 15.17
C GLU A 173 -9.26 -8.37 16.15
N LEU A 174 -9.37 -8.12 17.46
CA LEU A 174 -8.86 -8.99 18.53
C LEU A 174 -9.52 -10.38 18.61
N GLU A 175 -10.57 -10.65 17.82
CA GLU A 175 -11.32 -11.91 17.87
C GLU A 175 -10.60 -13.09 17.18
N SER A 176 -9.57 -12.85 16.39
CA SER A 176 -8.82 -13.89 15.68
C SER A 176 -7.35 -13.93 16.08
N THR A 177 -6.70 -15.08 15.88
CA THR A 177 -5.24 -15.15 15.99
C THR A 177 -4.61 -14.44 14.79
N ALA A 178 -3.42 -13.84 14.97
CA ALA A 178 -2.71 -13.14 13.90
C ALA A 178 -2.53 -14.00 12.63
N TYR A 179 -2.21 -15.28 12.79
CA TYR A 179 -2.11 -16.23 11.66
C TYR A 179 -3.43 -16.41 10.91
N ARG A 180 -4.54 -16.50 11.61
CA ARG A 180 -5.84 -16.65 10.98
C ARG A 180 -6.27 -15.39 10.24
N PHE A 181 -5.90 -14.24 10.77
CA PHE A 181 -6.15 -12.96 10.12
C PHE A 181 -5.26 -12.80 8.88
N ALA A 182 -3.97 -13.16 8.97
CA ALA A 182 -3.05 -13.17 7.83
C ALA A 182 -3.51 -14.10 6.71
N ASP A 183 -3.89 -15.34 7.03
CA ASP A 183 -4.46 -16.30 6.07
C ASP A 183 -5.68 -15.73 5.35
N THR A 184 -6.60 -15.12 6.10
CA THR A 184 -7.78 -14.45 5.52
C THR A 184 -7.40 -13.31 4.58
N ILE A 185 -6.41 -12.48 4.94
CA ILE A 185 -5.90 -11.38 4.09
C ILE A 185 -5.33 -11.95 2.80
N VAL A 186 -4.44 -12.94 2.90
CA VAL A 186 -3.80 -13.58 1.74
C VAL A 186 -4.84 -14.20 0.81
N GLU A 187 -5.80 -14.94 1.36
CA GLU A 187 -6.85 -15.58 0.57
C GLU A 187 -7.74 -14.56 -0.14
N ARG A 188 -8.20 -13.52 0.55
CA ARG A 188 -9.00 -12.44 -0.04
C ARG A 188 -8.24 -11.66 -1.10
N ALA A 189 -6.98 -11.31 -0.85
CA ALA A 189 -6.15 -10.63 -1.83
C ALA A 189 -6.00 -11.46 -3.11
N ARG A 190 -5.79 -12.78 -3.00
CA ARG A 190 -5.66 -13.70 -4.14
C ARG A 190 -6.96 -13.91 -4.91
N GLN A 191 -8.11 -13.82 -4.25
CA GLN A 191 -9.43 -13.95 -4.86
C GLN A 191 -9.91 -12.64 -5.49
N SER A 192 -9.23 -11.52 -5.23
CA SER A 192 -9.60 -10.20 -5.74
C SER A 192 -9.62 -10.18 -7.27
N SER A 193 -10.70 -9.64 -7.84
CA SER A 193 -10.89 -9.47 -9.28
C SER A 193 -10.31 -8.16 -9.82
N THR A 194 -9.80 -7.26 -8.97
CA THR A 194 -9.46 -5.88 -9.32
C THR A 194 -8.09 -5.70 -10.00
N GLY A 195 -7.38 -6.81 -10.32
CA GLY A 195 -6.06 -6.74 -10.92
C GLY A 195 -4.97 -6.28 -9.96
N LEU A 196 -5.12 -6.60 -8.69
CA LEU A 196 -4.14 -6.33 -7.63
C LEU A 196 -2.81 -7.04 -7.90
N PHE A 197 -2.87 -8.32 -8.31
CA PHE A 197 -1.69 -9.12 -8.65
C PHE A 197 -1.09 -8.72 -10.00
N LEU A 198 0.22 -8.82 -10.12
CA LEU A 198 0.91 -8.62 -11.40
C LEU A 198 0.42 -9.64 -12.43
N ARG A 199 -0.22 -9.15 -13.48
CA ARG A 199 -0.62 -9.97 -14.63
C ARG A 199 0.09 -9.44 -15.87
N LYS A 200 1.02 -10.25 -16.39
CA LYS A 200 1.65 -10.05 -17.67
C LYS A 200 0.84 -10.82 -18.71
N ASP A 201 0.31 -10.13 -19.68
CA ASP A 201 -0.56 -10.72 -20.68
C ASP A 201 -0.48 -9.93 -21.99
N LEU A 202 0.25 -10.49 -22.95
CA LEU A 202 0.40 -9.92 -24.29
C LEU A 202 -0.40 -10.77 -25.29
N ALA A 203 -1.30 -10.16 -26.02
CA ALA A 203 -2.10 -10.79 -27.03
C ALA A 203 -1.90 -10.14 -28.41
N ILE A 204 -1.92 -10.95 -29.47
CA ILE A 204 -2.08 -10.45 -30.83
C ILE A 204 -3.59 -10.30 -31.06
N THR A 205 -4.05 -9.05 -31.13
CA THR A 205 -5.49 -8.72 -31.27
C THR A 205 -5.89 -8.35 -32.67
N GLY A 206 -4.95 -8.18 -33.58
CA GLY A 206 -5.21 -7.89 -34.97
C GLY A 206 -4.08 -8.34 -35.88
N LEU A 207 -4.49 -8.88 -37.03
CA LEU A 207 -3.59 -9.19 -38.15
C LEU A 207 -4.31 -8.74 -39.42
N GLU A 208 -3.70 -7.81 -40.15
CA GLU A 208 -4.29 -7.28 -41.37
C GLU A 208 -3.25 -7.25 -42.50
N PHE A 209 -3.70 -7.47 -43.72
CA PHE A 209 -2.91 -7.37 -44.94
C PHE A 209 -3.24 -6.06 -45.66
N LEU A 210 -2.21 -5.40 -46.17
CA LEU A 210 -2.30 -4.14 -46.92
C LEU A 210 -1.60 -4.29 -48.27
N PRO A 211 -2.32 -4.26 -49.40
CA PRO A 211 -3.80 -4.06 -49.52
C PRO A 211 -4.60 -5.19 -48.91
N SER A 212 -5.85 -4.87 -48.51
CA SER A 212 -6.76 -5.87 -47.95
C SER A 212 -7.06 -7.00 -48.94
N PRO A 213 -7.33 -8.22 -48.46
CA PRO A 213 -7.72 -9.35 -49.31
C PRO A 213 -8.93 -9.02 -50.14
N ILE A 214 -8.97 -9.51 -51.41
CA ILE A 214 -10.08 -9.30 -52.31
C ILE A 214 -11.30 -10.13 -51.89
N THR A 215 -11.05 -11.34 -51.38
CA THR A 215 -12.11 -12.27 -50.95
C THR A 215 -11.59 -13.28 -49.96
N LEU A 216 -12.49 -13.94 -49.26
CA LEU A 216 -12.23 -15.15 -48.49
C LEU A 216 -12.75 -16.35 -49.28
N THR A 217 -11.99 -17.43 -49.30
CA THR A 217 -12.47 -18.70 -49.89
C THR A 217 -13.42 -19.39 -48.89
N GLU A 218 -14.18 -20.39 -49.39
CA GLU A 218 -15.08 -21.19 -48.55
C GLU A 218 -14.29 -21.93 -47.42
N GLU A 219 -13.01 -22.14 -47.60
CA GLU A 219 -12.09 -22.76 -46.63
C GLU A 219 -11.52 -21.73 -45.65
N GLY A 220 -11.88 -20.46 -45.76
CA GLY A 220 -11.41 -19.39 -44.86
C GLY A 220 -10.07 -18.76 -45.25
N HIS A 221 -9.52 -19.08 -46.42
CA HIS A 221 -8.26 -18.48 -46.89
C HIS A 221 -8.52 -17.11 -47.51
N SER A 222 -7.62 -16.18 -47.26
CA SER A 222 -7.64 -14.84 -47.85
C SER A 222 -6.95 -14.84 -49.23
N VAL A 223 -7.62 -14.28 -50.23
CA VAL A 223 -7.03 -14.07 -51.57
C VAL A 223 -6.50 -12.63 -51.65
N LEU A 224 -5.19 -12.53 -51.77
CA LEU A 224 -4.49 -11.26 -51.88
C LEU A 224 -4.36 -10.86 -53.33
N LEU A 225 -4.22 -9.55 -53.59
CA LEU A 225 -3.79 -9.02 -54.88
C LEU A 225 -2.33 -9.47 -55.17
N ASN A 226 -2.04 -9.62 -56.47
CA ASN A 226 -0.64 -9.91 -56.91
C ASN A 226 0.19 -8.63 -56.89
N GLU A 227 0.32 -8.03 -55.71
CA GLU A 227 1.10 -6.81 -55.43
C GLU A 227 1.88 -7.03 -54.12
N PRO A 228 2.95 -6.27 -53.90
CA PRO A 228 3.64 -6.33 -52.60
C PRO A 228 2.68 -6.09 -51.41
N VAL A 229 2.73 -6.94 -50.42
CA VAL A 229 1.81 -6.95 -49.29
C VAL A 229 2.56 -6.54 -48.03
N ALA A 230 2.06 -5.56 -47.33
CA ALA A 230 2.48 -5.28 -45.95
C ALA A 230 1.56 -5.98 -44.94
N ILE A 231 2.11 -6.39 -43.83
CA ILE A 231 1.40 -7.03 -42.73
C ILE A 231 1.35 -6.03 -41.57
N GLN A 232 0.15 -5.74 -41.11
CA GLN A 232 -0.08 -5.02 -39.85
C GLN A 232 -0.36 -6.03 -38.75
N VAL A 233 0.39 -5.95 -37.65
CA VAL A 233 0.17 -6.73 -36.43
C VAL A 233 -0.19 -5.76 -35.31
N VAL A 234 -1.29 -6.01 -34.62
CA VAL A 234 -1.72 -5.27 -33.43
C VAL A 234 -1.45 -6.13 -32.22
N VAL A 235 -0.61 -5.64 -31.32
CA VAL A 235 -0.30 -6.28 -30.03
C VAL A 235 -0.95 -5.47 -28.93
N ALA A 236 -1.78 -6.11 -28.11
CA ALA A 236 -2.37 -5.54 -26.93
C ALA A 236 -1.67 -6.06 -25.69
N ASN A 237 -1.50 -5.19 -24.70
CA ASN A 237 -1.15 -5.58 -23.34
C ASN A 237 -2.45 -5.70 -22.54
N GLU A 238 -2.94 -6.92 -22.37
CA GLU A 238 -4.13 -7.23 -21.56
C GLU A 238 -3.80 -7.42 -20.08
N GLY A 239 -2.52 -7.29 -19.73
CA GLY A 239 -2.01 -7.28 -18.36
C GLY A 239 -2.23 -5.95 -17.65
N ASN A 240 -1.87 -5.91 -16.37
CA ASN A 240 -1.98 -4.71 -15.52
C ASN A 240 -0.63 -4.00 -15.27
N VAL A 241 0.44 -4.43 -15.96
CA VAL A 241 1.76 -3.81 -15.89
C VAL A 241 2.23 -3.39 -17.27
N GLU A 242 3.10 -2.38 -17.33
CA GLU A 242 3.76 -1.99 -18.58
C GLU A 242 4.75 -3.08 -19.02
N GLU A 243 4.62 -3.55 -20.26
CA GLU A 243 5.55 -4.50 -20.84
C GLU A 243 6.61 -3.76 -21.65
N PHE A 244 7.87 -4.13 -21.44
CA PHE A 244 9.03 -3.52 -22.08
C PHE A 244 9.69 -4.49 -23.05
N GLU A 245 10.33 -3.93 -24.10
CA GLU A 245 11.12 -4.69 -25.05
C GLU A 245 10.35 -5.83 -25.74
N VAL A 246 9.06 -5.60 -26.04
CA VAL A 246 8.20 -6.60 -26.68
C VAL A 246 8.73 -6.94 -28.07
N ILE A 247 9.04 -8.20 -28.30
CA ILE A 247 9.55 -8.71 -29.57
C ILE A 247 8.41 -9.37 -30.33
N ILE A 248 8.15 -8.89 -31.55
CA ILE A 248 7.23 -9.50 -32.51
C ILE A 248 8.08 -10.27 -33.51
N LEU A 249 7.77 -11.56 -33.69
CA LEU A 249 8.30 -12.38 -34.76
C LEU A 249 7.22 -12.63 -35.80
N ILE A 250 7.48 -12.19 -37.03
CA ILE A 250 6.60 -12.42 -38.17
C ILE A 250 7.31 -13.41 -39.09
N LEU A 251 6.66 -14.56 -39.27
CA LEU A 251 7.09 -15.61 -40.18
C LEU A 251 6.03 -15.80 -41.25
N VAL A 252 6.44 -15.82 -42.49
CA VAL A 252 5.57 -16.19 -43.62
C VAL A 252 6.22 -17.39 -44.30
N SER A 253 5.45 -18.47 -44.41
CA SER A 253 5.90 -19.73 -44.99
C SER A 253 5.06 -20.09 -46.22
N ASP A 254 5.66 -20.86 -47.13
CA ASP A 254 4.91 -21.47 -48.24
C ASP A 254 4.09 -22.71 -47.79
N GLU A 255 3.43 -23.34 -48.73
CA GLU A 255 2.63 -24.55 -48.51
C GLU A 255 3.42 -25.78 -48.04
N TYR A 256 4.74 -25.73 -48.18
CA TYR A 256 5.68 -26.78 -47.75
C TYR A 256 6.30 -26.50 -46.38
N GLY A 257 6.00 -25.32 -45.80
CA GLY A 257 6.54 -24.83 -44.51
C GLY A 257 7.92 -24.20 -44.64
N GLU A 258 8.39 -23.92 -45.86
CA GLU A 258 9.63 -23.17 -46.07
C GLU A 258 9.41 -21.67 -45.79
N SER A 259 10.32 -21.06 -45.04
CA SER A 259 10.19 -19.64 -44.69
C SER A 259 10.47 -18.78 -45.87
N ILE A 260 9.50 -18.00 -46.33
CA ILE A 260 9.62 -17.00 -47.38
C ILE A 260 10.07 -15.65 -46.82
N TYR A 261 9.61 -15.33 -45.62
CA TYR A 261 9.91 -14.06 -44.94
C TYR A 261 10.01 -14.24 -43.44
N GLU A 262 11.03 -13.65 -42.86
CA GLU A 262 11.21 -13.57 -41.40
C GLU A 262 11.56 -12.13 -41.03
N LYS A 263 10.81 -11.58 -40.09
CA LYS A 263 11.08 -10.26 -39.54
C LYS A 263 10.92 -10.28 -38.02
N ARG A 264 11.93 -9.76 -37.31
CA ARG A 264 11.83 -9.45 -35.90
C ARG A 264 11.69 -7.95 -35.73
N ALA A 265 10.68 -7.54 -35.00
CA ALA A 265 10.44 -6.15 -34.66
C ALA A 265 10.43 -5.99 -33.15
N LYS A 266 10.81 -4.80 -32.66
CA LYS A 266 10.83 -4.48 -31.25
C LYS A 266 9.91 -3.29 -31.01
N ILE A 267 8.98 -3.43 -30.06
CA ILE A 267 8.20 -2.34 -29.48
C ILE A 267 8.83 -2.02 -28.13
N ASN A 268 9.20 -0.76 -27.91
CA ASN A 268 9.94 -0.36 -26.70
C ASN A 268 9.13 -0.58 -25.43
N SER A 269 7.85 -0.18 -25.45
CA SER A 269 6.92 -0.49 -24.36
C SER A 269 5.45 -0.46 -24.82
N ILE A 270 4.61 -1.22 -24.10
CA ILE A 270 3.15 -1.20 -24.22
C ILE A 270 2.60 -1.07 -22.80
N LYS A 271 1.94 0.05 -22.50
CA LYS A 271 1.33 0.25 -21.20
C LYS A 271 0.15 -0.71 -20.98
N SER A 272 -0.18 -0.92 -19.71
CA SER A 272 -1.36 -1.70 -19.34
C SER A 272 -2.60 -1.23 -20.12
N LEU A 273 -3.35 -2.19 -20.67
CA LEU A 273 -4.57 -1.98 -21.44
C LEU A 273 -4.39 -1.12 -22.72
N GLU A 274 -3.17 -0.88 -23.15
CA GLU A 274 -2.86 -0.24 -24.44
C GLU A 274 -2.56 -1.27 -25.53
N SER A 275 -2.75 -0.85 -26.78
CA SER A 275 -2.37 -1.61 -27.98
C SER A 275 -1.37 -0.83 -28.81
N ARG A 276 -0.47 -1.54 -29.50
CA ARG A 276 0.47 -0.98 -30.45
C ARG A 276 0.41 -1.75 -31.77
N SER A 277 0.44 -0.99 -32.87
CA SER A 277 0.52 -1.57 -34.20
C SER A 277 1.95 -1.54 -34.71
N TYR A 278 2.35 -2.63 -35.35
CA TYR A 278 3.58 -2.72 -36.13
C TYR A 278 3.21 -3.02 -37.59
N PHE A 279 3.94 -2.41 -38.51
CA PHE A 279 3.78 -2.62 -39.95
C PHE A 279 5.10 -3.16 -40.52
N THR A 280 5.00 -4.19 -41.37
CA THR A 280 6.16 -4.63 -42.15
C THR A 280 6.41 -3.67 -43.31
N ASP A 281 7.63 -3.71 -43.83
CA ASP A 281 7.85 -3.25 -45.21
C ASP A 281 7.03 -4.12 -46.16
N PRO A 282 6.66 -3.61 -47.36
CA PRO A 282 6.00 -4.42 -48.36
C PRO A 282 6.84 -5.65 -48.74
N ILE A 283 6.19 -6.80 -48.80
CA ILE A 283 6.80 -8.09 -49.08
C ILE A 283 6.31 -8.53 -50.45
N ASP A 284 7.23 -8.86 -51.34
CA ASP A 284 6.94 -9.50 -52.63
C ASP A 284 6.64 -10.98 -52.38
N ILE A 285 5.39 -11.38 -52.58
CA ILE A 285 4.95 -12.76 -52.35
C ILE A 285 4.55 -13.34 -53.71
N GLU A 286 5.22 -14.44 -54.11
CA GLU A 286 4.82 -15.16 -55.31
C GLU A 286 3.42 -15.80 -55.10
N PRO A 287 2.62 -15.94 -56.21
CA PRO A 287 1.32 -16.60 -56.10
C PRO A 287 1.45 -18.03 -55.58
N GLY A 288 0.73 -18.33 -54.51
CA GLY A 288 0.76 -19.63 -53.84
C GLY A 288 -0.12 -19.63 -52.57
N VAL A 289 -0.11 -20.70 -51.86
CA VAL A 289 -0.76 -20.79 -50.52
C VAL A 289 0.26 -20.39 -49.46
N LEU A 290 -0.10 -19.43 -48.64
CA LEU A 290 0.73 -18.92 -47.53
C LEU A 290 0.13 -19.35 -46.19
N HIS A 291 1.01 -19.60 -45.24
CA HIS A 291 0.69 -19.96 -43.87
C HIS A 291 1.37 -19.05 -42.85
#